data_44f000d1c6ef6685c7f8ff4687ff1124
#
_entry.id   44f000d1c6ef6685c7f8ff4687ff1124
#
_cell.length_a   1.000
_cell.length_b   1.000
_cell.length_c   1.000
_cell.angle_alpha   90.00
_cell.angle_beta   90.00
_cell.angle_gamma   90.00
#
_symmetry.space_group_name_H-M   'P 1'
#
loop_
_entity.id
_entity.type
_entity.pdbx_description
1 polymer ?
#
loop_
_entity_poly.entity_id
_entity_poly.type
_entity_poly.pdbx_seq_one_letter_code
_entity_poly.pdbx_strand_id
1 'polypeptide(L)'
;TGDINGELIANGTSFMAVQIMDGATATPNAVIDVTSVKVDGTEIPLTKKSFTNTEDTEIDGTKHSNVRSNIFNEWVPDDSLPGDARSAEGNIADLANKSDYSATILDPSAIGDWTTIEVTFNVTGM
;
A
#
# COMPACT_ATOMS: atom_id res chain seq x y z
N THR A 1 3.26 -14.07 2.12
CA THR A 1 2.65 -14.00 3.44
C THR A 1 3.60 -13.37 4.43
N GLY A 2 3.41 -12.11 4.70
CA GLY A 2 4.08 -11.43 5.79
C GLY A 2 3.20 -11.44 7.02
N ASP A 3 3.81 -11.48 8.18
CA ASP A 3 3.07 -11.22 9.41
C ASP A 3 2.64 -9.76 9.39
N ILE A 4 1.36 -9.54 9.28
CA ILE A 4 0.81 -8.22 9.54
C ILE A 4 0.84 -8.07 11.05
N ASN A 5 1.85 -7.39 11.52
CA ASN A 5 2.05 -7.24 12.93
C ASN A 5 0.98 -6.30 13.49
N GLY A 6 0.05 -6.85 13.99
CA GLY A 6 -0.77 -6.75 15.04
C GLY A 6 -1.47 -5.53 15.49
N GLU A 7 -1.31 -4.40 14.93
CA GLU A 7 -2.09 -3.26 15.38
C GLU A 7 -3.22 -2.88 14.43
N LEU A 8 -3.53 -3.78 13.52
CA LEU A 8 -4.69 -3.60 12.66
C LEU A 8 -5.95 -3.85 13.47
N ILE A 9 -6.71 -2.81 13.62
CA ILE A 9 -7.97 -2.87 14.32
C ILE A 9 -9.03 -3.26 13.30
N ALA A 10 -9.75 -4.34 13.56
CA ALA A 10 -10.75 -4.85 12.65
C ALA A 10 -11.80 -3.80 12.30
N ASN A 11 -12.27 -3.08 13.28
CA ASN A 11 -13.28 -2.03 13.10
C ASN A 11 -12.63 -0.66 13.07
N GLY A 12 -13.02 0.18 12.12
CA GLY A 12 -12.56 1.53 12.04
C GLY A 12 -11.12 1.68 11.55
N THR A 13 -10.60 0.66 10.87
CA THR A 13 -9.28 0.77 10.23
C THR A 13 -9.36 1.80 9.12
N SER A 14 -8.51 2.83 9.21
CA SER A 14 -8.47 3.93 8.25
C SER A 14 -7.32 3.81 7.27
N PHE A 15 -6.43 2.84 7.50
CA PHE A 15 -5.18 2.73 6.77
C PHE A 15 -4.68 1.29 6.77
N MET A 16 -4.25 0.83 5.61
CA MET A 16 -3.58 -0.46 5.45
C MET A 16 -2.56 -0.34 4.32
N ALA A 17 -1.36 -0.83 4.56
CA ALA A 17 -0.28 -0.77 3.57
C ALA A 17 0.70 -1.93 3.72
N VAL A 18 1.44 -2.18 2.65
CA VAL A 18 2.63 -3.04 2.65
C VAL A 18 3.84 -2.11 2.61
N GLN A 19 4.82 -2.33 3.47
CA GLN A 19 5.93 -1.40 3.58
C GLN A 19 7.24 -2.15 3.85
N ILE A 20 8.33 -1.64 3.25
CA ILE A 20 9.68 -2.07 3.55
C ILE A 20 10.30 -1.01 4.45
N MET A 21 10.52 -1.36 5.70
CA MET A 21 11.11 -0.45 6.67
C MET A 21 12.52 -0.06 6.24
N ASP A 22 12.82 1.23 6.28
CA ASP A 22 14.09 1.80 5.81
C ASP A 22 14.39 1.50 4.33
N GLY A 23 13.36 1.16 3.56
CA GLY A 23 13.50 0.77 2.15
C GLY A 23 14.05 1.88 1.27
N ALA A 24 13.85 3.14 1.65
CA ALA A 24 14.39 4.25 0.87
C ALA A 24 15.93 4.22 0.81
N THR A 25 16.58 3.66 1.83
CA THR A 25 18.03 3.48 1.87
C THR A 25 18.46 2.12 1.34
N ALA A 26 17.78 1.05 1.78
CA ALA A 26 18.15 -0.33 1.45
C ALA A 26 17.70 -0.76 0.06
N THR A 27 16.51 -0.33 -0.36
CA THR A 27 15.89 -0.73 -1.63
C THR A 27 15.19 0.47 -2.29
N PRO A 28 15.94 1.51 -2.70
CA PRO A 28 15.34 2.78 -3.15
C PRO A 28 14.51 2.67 -4.44
N ASN A 29 14.73 1.62 -5.22
CA ASN A 29 14.01 1.40 -6.48
C ASN A 29 12.94 0.32 -6.38
N ALA A 30 12.66 -0.18 -5.17
CA ALA A 30 11.67 -1.23 -4.99
C ALA A 30 10.28 -0.75 -5.40
N VAL A 31 9.55 -1.64 -6.04
CA VAL A 31 8.14 -1.46 -6.38
C VAL A 31 7.37 -2.61 -5.76
N ILE A 32 6.36 -2.27 -4.97
CA ILE A 32 5.47 -3.23 -4.33
C ILE A 32 4.14 -3.19 -5.10
N ASP A 33 3.81 -4.28 -5.76
CA ASP A 33 2.57 -4.39 -6.53
C ASP A 33 1.61 -5.32 -5.79
N VAL A 34 0.55 -4.76 -5.24
CA VAL A 34 -0.47 -5.53 -4.52
C VAL A 34 -1.43 -6.15 -5.55
N THR A 35 -1.53 -7.46 -5.55
CA THR A 35 -2.30 -8.21 -6.55
C THR A 35 -3.56 -8.84 -6.01
N SER A 36 -3.66 -9.07 -4.70
CA SER A 36 -4.84 -9.70 -4.10
C SER A 36 -4.95 -9.34 -2.62
N VAL A 37 -6.18 -9.13 -2.18
CA VAL A 37 -6.51 -8.96 -0.76
C VAL A 37 -7.68 -9.89 -0.45
N LYS A 38 -7.50 -10.76 0.54
CA LYS A 38 -8.55 -11.65 1.03
C LYS A 38 -8.85 -11.36 2.50
N VAL A 39 -10.10 -11.33 2.83
CA VAL A 39 -10.57 -11.13 4.21
C VAL A 39 -11.35 -12.37 4.61
N ASP A 40 -10.89 -13.06 5.65
CA ASP A 40 -11.47 -14.33 6.12
C ASP A 40 -11.70 -15.33 4.99
N GLY A 41 -10.73 -15.41 4.06
CA GLY A 41 -10.77 -16.32 2.94
C GLY A 41 -11.56 -15.84 1.71
N THR A 42 -12.21 -14.68 1.80
CA THR A 42 -12.98 -14.11 0.70
C THR A 42 -12.18 -13.01 0.01
N GLU A 43 -12.00 -13.13 -1.31
CA GLU A 43 -11.29 -12.12 -2.08
C GLU A 43 -12.11 -10.85 -2.20
N ILE A 44 -11.45 -9.71 -1.93
CA ILE A 44 -12.05 -8.39 -2.08
C ILE A 44 -11.63 -7.84 -3.45
N PRO A 45 -12.59 -7.46 -4.31
CA PRO A 45 -12.25 -6.93 -5.64
C PRO A 45 -11.39 -5.67 -5.54
N LEU A 46 -10.33 -5.62 -6.36
CA LEU A 46 -9.50 -4.43 -6.48
C LEU A 46 -10.10 -3.52 -7.56
N THR A 47 -10.33 -2.27 -7.20
CA THR A 47 -10.95 -1.26 -8.09
C THR A 47 -9.92 -0.31 -8.70
N LYS A 48 -8.73 -0.26 -8.12
CA LYS A 48 -7.61 0.57 -8.56
C LYS A 48 -6.32 -0.24 -8.48
N LYS A 49 -5.26 0.31 -9.04
CA LYS A 49 -3.91 -0.25 -8.95
C LYS A 49 -3.16 0.42 -7.81
N SER A 50 -2.33 -0.34 -7.12
CA SER A 50 -1.46 0.21 -6.09
C SER A 50 -0.27 0.92 -6.73
N PHE A 51 0.24 1.94 -6.05
CA PHE A 51 1.50 2.59 -6.39
C PHE A 51 2.43 2.53 -5.21
N THR A 52 3.72 2.67 -5.47
CA THR A 52 4.77 2.68 -4.46
C THR A 52 5.32 4.08 -4.30
N ASN A 53 5.52 4.50 -3.07
CA ASN A 53 6.15 5.79 -2.76
C ASN A 53 7.00 5.65 -1.49
N THR A 54 7.76 6.69 -1.19
CA THR A 54 8.56 6.78 0.02
C THR A 54 7.77 7.55 1.07
N GLU A 55 7.70 6.99 2.27
CA GLU A 55 7.06 7.62 3.42
C GLU A 55 7.95 7.56 4.65
N ASP A 56 8.01 8.67 5.36
CA ASP A 56 8.77 8.75 6.59
C ASP A 56 7.88 8.40 7.77
N THR A 57 8.41 7.60 8.69
CA THR A 57 7.79 7.35 9.99
C THR A 57 8.81 7.55 11.09
N GLU A 58 8.35 7.95 12.26
CA GLU A 58 9.19 8.11 13.44
C GLU A 58 8.78 7.09 14.49
N ILE A 59 9.75 6.29 14.94
CA ILE A 59 9.53 5.25 15.95
C ILE A 59 10.55 5.49 17.05
N ASP A 60 10.08 5.73 18.27
CA ASP A 60 10.92 5.98 19.44
C ASP A 60 11.97 7.09 19.19
N GLY A 61 11.56 8.15 18.50
CA GLY A 61 12.44 9.28 18.18
C GLY A 61 13.39 9.02 17.00
N THR A 62 13.33 7.86 16.38
CA THR A 62 14.15 7.51 15.21
C THR A 62 13.33 7.61 13.94
N LYS A 63 13.81 8.39 12.99
CA LYS A 63 13.18 8.54 11.69
C LYS A 63 13.53 7.39 10.78
N HIS A 64 12.51 6.80 10.16
CA HIS A 64 12.65 5.75 9.16
C HIS A 64 12.04 6.24 7.85
N SER A 65 12.74 6.05 6.74
CA SER A 65 12.23 6.36 5.41
C SER A 65 11.91 5.04 4.71
N ASN A 66 10.63 4.78 4.50
CA ASN A 66 10.13 3.48 4.09
C ASN A 66 9.63 3.50 2.66
N VAL A 67 9.76 2.37 1.97
CA VAL A 67 9.10 2.13 0.69
C VAL A 67 7.74 1.51 0.99
N ARG A 68 6.67 2.12 0.49
CA ARG A 68 5.30 1.76 0.86
C ARG A 68 4.37 1.70 -0.33
N SER A 69 3.46 0.73 -0.28
CA SER A 69 2.32 0.66 -1.18
C SER A 69 1.05 0.57 -0.35
N ASN A 70 0.13 1.52 -0.53
CA ASN A 70 -1.12 1.54 0.22
C ASN A 70 -2.13 0.56 -0.35
N ILE A 71 -2.91 -0.05 0.54
CA ILE A 71 -4.10 -0.82 0.19
C ILE A 71 -5.33 0.07 0.33
N PHE A 72 -5.46 0.76 1.45
CA PHE A 72 -6.37 1.89 1.58
C PHE A 72 -5.84 2.90 2.58
N ASN A 73 -6.18 4.17 2.34
CA ASN A 73 -5.71 5.28 3.17
C ASN A 73 -6.70 6.42 3.08
N GLU A 74 -7.49 6.63 4.11
CA GLU A 74 -8.55 7.65 4.11
C GLU A 74 -8.01 9.08 4.06
N TRP A 75 -6.75 9.27 4.40
CA TRP A 75 -6.13 10.61 4.40
C TRP A 75 -5.57 11.04 3.05
N VAL A 76 -5.57 10.14 2.06
CA VAL A 76 -5.04 10.43 0.72
C VAL A 76 -6.17 10.34 -0.30
N PRO A 77 -6.61 11.47 -0.88
CA PRO A 77 -7.63 11.47 -1.93
C PRO A 77 -7.15 10.74 -3.20
N ASP A 78 -8.09 10.21 -3.96
CA ASP A 78 -7.80 9.44 -5.18
C ASP A 78 -6.99 10.22 -6.22
N ASP A 79 -7.20 11.53 -6.28
CA ASP A 79 -6.53 12.41 -7.25
C ASP A 79 -5.24 13.03 -6.70
N SER A 80 -4.84 12.65 -5.49
CA SER A 80 -3.65 13.21 -4.82
C SER A 80 -2.57 12.15 -4.72
N LEU A 81 -1.67 12.11 -5.72
CA LEU A 81 -0.56 11.18 -5.74
C LEU A 81 0.73 11.85 -5.29
N PRO A 82 1.55 11.18 -4.46
CA PRO A 82 2.88 11.69 -4.14
C PRO A 82 3.74 11.89 -5.39
N GLY A 83 4.66 12.85 -5.35
CA GLY A 83 5.52 13.15 -6.49
C GLY A 83 6.46 12.01 -6.89
N ASP A 84 6.78 11.12 -5.95
CA ASP A 84 7.64 9.97 -6.18
C ASP A 84 6.85 8.66 -6.38
N ALA A 85 5.53 8.74 -6.55
CA ALA A 85 4.70 7.57 -6.80
C ALA A 85 5.14 6.85 -8.07
N ARG A 86 5.33 5.54 -7.97
CA ARG A 86 5.84 4.72 -9.07
C ARG A 86 5.19 3.34 -9.09
N SER A 87 5.27 2.70 -10.26
CA SER A 87 4.86 1.32 -10.45
C SER A 87 5.89 0.60 -11.32
N ALA A 88 5.65 -0.67 -11.64
CA ALA A 88 6.48 -1.40 -12.59
C ALA A 88 6.48 -0.76 -13.99
N GLU A 89 5.48 0.06 -14.30
CA GLU A 89 5.37 0.79 -15.57
C GLU A 89 6.17 2.10 -15.57
N GLY A 90 6.66 2.55 -14.42
CA GLY A 90 7.44 3.76 -14.28
C GLY A 90 6.84 4.75 -13.28
N ASN A 91 7.27 6.01 -13.34
CA ASN A 91 6.74 7.06 -12.50
C ASN A 91 5.28 7.36 -12.89
N ILE A 92 4.39 7.33 -11.91
CA ILE A 92 2.94 7.46 -12.18
C ILE A 92 2.61 8.78 -12.87
N ALA A 93 3.27 9.86 -12.51
CA ALA A 93 3.00 11.18 -13.11
C ALA A 93 3.23 11.19 -14.64
N ASP A 94 4.08 10.29 -15.14
CA ASP A 94 4.43 10.19 -16.57
C ASP A 94 3.54 9.21 -17.34
N LEU A 95 2.63 8.52 -16.66
CA LEU A 95 1.80 7.50 -17.29
C LEU A 95 0.49 8.09 -17.82
N ALA A 96 0.07 7.61 -18.99
CA ALA A 96 -1.21 7.99 -19.57
C ALA A 96 -2.40 7.49 -18.72
N ASN A 97 -2.22 6.35 -18.04
CA ASN A 97 -3.25 5.73 -17.21
C ASN A 97 -3.08 6.03 -15.72
N LYS A 98 -2.50 7.17 -15.37
CA LYS A 98 -2.25 7.55 -13.97
C LYS A 98 -3.52 7.54 -13.10
N SER A 99 -4.69 7.74 -13.69
CA SER A 99 -5.95 7.70 -12.95
C SER A 99 -6.36 6.29 -12.50
N ASP A 100 -5.70 5.25 -13.00
CA ASP A 100 -5.93 3.87 -12.56
C ASP A 100 -5.30 3.58 -11.19
N TYR A 101 -4.41 4.44 -10.73
CA TYR A 101 -3.65 4.26 -9.49
C TYR A 101 -4.27 5.07 -8.36
N SER A 102 -4.29 4.49 -7.16
CA SER A 102 -4.83 5.15 -5.98
C SER A 102 -4.17 4.62 -4.71
N ALA A 103 -4.18 5.41 -3.66
CA ALA A 103 -3.84 4.96 -2.31
C ALA A 103 -4.93 4.08 -1.70
N THR A 104 -6.10 4.02 -2.33
CA THR A 104 -7.21 3.14 -1.92
C THR A 104 -7.59 2.29 -3.13
N ILE A 105 -7.18 1.02 -3.10
CA ILE A 105 -7.31 0.12 -4.25
C ILE A 105 -8.52 -0.81 -4.16
N LEU A 106 -9.28 -0.73 -3.07
CA LEU A 106 -10.48 -1.51 -2.85
C LEU A 106 -11.49 -0.67 -2.06
N ASP A 107 -12.72 -1.17 -1.96
CA ASP A 107 -13.73 -0.54 -1.12
C ASP A 107 -13.52 -0.96 0.35
N PRO A 108 -13.08 -0.07 1.24
CA PRO A 108 -12.83 -0.43 2.63
C PRO A 108 -14.08 -0.89 3.36
N SER A 109 -15.26 -0.47 2.92
CA SER A 109 -16.52 -0.92 3.54
C SER A 109 -16.80 -2.40 3.33
N ALA A 110 -16.14 -3.02 2.34
CA ALA A 110 -16.27 -4.46 2.09
C ALA A 110 -15.51 -5.30 3.13
N ILE A 111 -14.61 -4.69 3.90
CA ILE A 111 -13.79 -5.42 4.87
C ILE A 111 -14.58 -5.75 6.14
N GLY A 112 -15.28 -4.80 6.72
CA GLY A 112 -16.05 -5.02 7.95
C GLY A 112 -15.22 -5.60 9.10
N ASP A 113 -15.83 -6.42 9.93
CA ASP A 113 -15.14 -7.17 10.99
C ASP A 113 -14.37 -8.35 10.37
N TRP A 114 -13.15 -8.56 10.80
CA TRP A 114 -12.32 -9.62 10.23
C TRP A 114 -11.48 -10.31 11.30
N THR A 115 -11.14 -11.58 11.04
CA THR A 115 -10.23 -12.37 11.85
C THR A 115 -8.88 -12.50 11.14
N THR A 116 -8.89 -12.72 9.83
CA THR A 116 -7.66 -12.85 9.05
C THR A 116 -7.71 -11.97 7.80
N ILE A 117 -6.57 -11.38 7.46
CA ILE A 117 -6.37 -10.67 6.20
C ILE A 117 -5.15 -11.29 5.52
N GLU A 118 -5.29 -11.59 4.22
CA GLU A 118 -4.22 -12.12 3.40
C GLU A 118 -3.98 -11.15 2.24
N VAL A 119 -2.75 -10.66 2.13
CA VAL A 119 -2.34 -9.75 1.07
C VAL A 119 -1.30 -10.45 0.21
N THR A 120 -1.56 -10.53 -1.10
CA THR A 120 -0.59 -11.03 -2.06
C THR A 120 0.02 -9.87 -2.81
N PHE A 121 1.33 -9.83 -2.88
CA PHE A 121 2.05 -8.75 -3.55
C PHE A 121 3.34 -9.26 -4.15
N ASN A 122 3.81 -8.55 -5.18
CA ASN A 122 5.12 -8.78 -5.80
C ASN A 122 6.03 -7.59 -5.49
N VAL A 123 7.31 -7.87 -5.28
CA VAL A 123 8.31 -6.81 -5.11
C VAL A 123 9.35 -6.95 -6.21
N THR A 124 9.58 -5.85 -6.92
CA THR A 124 10.57 -5.76 -7.99
C THR A 124 11.51 -4.58 -7.73
N GLY A 125 12.61 -4.49 -8.46
CA GLY A 125 13.54 -3.35 -8.35
C GLY A 125 14.41 -3.37 -7.08
N MET A 126 14.48 -4.49 -6.40
CA MET A 126 15.29 -4.60 -5.19
C MET A 126 16.77 -4.77 -5.48
#